data_c91f7e7bd410b176b840e396371aa088
#
_entry.id   c91f7e7bd410b176b840e396371aa088
#
_cell.length_a   1.000
_cell.length_b   1.000
_cell.length_c   1.000
_cell.angle_alpha   90.00
_cell.angle_beta   90.00
_cell.angle_gamma   90.00
#
_symmetry.space_group_name_H-M   'P 1'
#
loop_
_entity.id
_entity.type
_entity.pdbx_description
1 polymer ?
#
loop_
_entity_poly.entity_id
_entity_poly.type
_entity_poly.pdbx_seq_one_letter_code
_entity_poly.pdbx_strand_id
1 'polypeptide(L)'
;MIVDQWHLGKADRGLAEILHIGLQAVMDPELGMNIVQLGLVRNVQIKDGEALVTMILTTPFCPYAPQLMEECRAKTEEVLGIPTKIEMGREFWDRSMMEEDAIDWGLY
;
A
#
# COMPACT_ATOMS: atom_id res chain seq x y z
N MET A 1 -2.29 12.44 -3.98
CA MET A 1 -2.07 10.99 -4.22
C MET A 1 -1.18 10.43 -3.13
N ILE A 2 -1.44 9.21 -2.68
CA ILE A 2 -0.67 8.61 -1.57
C ILE A 2 0.83 8.54 -1.84
N VAL A 3 1.22 8.44 -3.12
CA VAL A 3 2.61 8.43 -3.56
C VAL A 3 3.39 9.62 -3.00
N ASP A 4 2.75 10.78 -2.87
CA ASP A 4 3.39 11.98 -2.35
C ASP A 4 3.80 11.84 -0.88
N GLN A 5 3.16 10.94 -0.15
CA GLN A 5 3.43 10.71 1.27
C GLN A 5 4.52 9.65 1.47
N TRP A 6 4.79 8.83 0.46
CA TRP A 6 5.81 7.79 0.55
C TRP A 6 7.20 8.41 0.47
N HIS A 7 8.11 7.88 1.27
CA HIS A 7 9.51 8.28 1.19
C HIS A 7 10.06 8.05 -0.23
N LEU A 8 9.68 6.92 -0.86
CA LEU A 8 10.07 6.62 -2.23
C LEU A 8 9.54 7.66 -3.21
N GLY A 9 8.33 8.18 -2.98
CA GLY A 9 7.75 9.21 -3.84
C GLY A 9 8.55 10.50 -3.85
N LYS A 10 9.22 10.80 -2.75
CA LYS A 10 10.08 11.98 -2.65
C LYS A 10 11.46 11.73 -3.22
N ALA A 11 11.94 10.49 -3.18
CA ALA A 11 13.26 10.12 -3.68
C ALA A 11 13.24 9.78 -5.17
N ASP A 12 12.21 9.08 -5.64
CA ASP A 12 12.06 8.67 -7.04
C ASP A 12 10.57 8.55 -7.35
N ARG A 13 9.98 9.65 -7.78
CA ARG A 13 8.54 9.70 -8.04
C ARG A 13 8.11 8.76 -9.17
N GLY A 14 8.92 8.63 -10.21
CA GLY A 14 8.58 7.74 -11.32
C GLY A 14 8.46 6.29 -10.88
N LEU A 15 9.41 5.84 -10.06
CA LEU A 15 9.38 4.48 -9.54
C LEU A 15 8.22 4.28 -8.56
N ALA A 16 7.94 5.30 -7.74
CA ALA A 16 6.82 5.25 -6.80
C ALA A 16 5.48 5.15 -7.54
N GLU A 17 5.32 5.87 -8.64
CA GLU A 17 4.11 5.79 -9.45
C GLU A 17 3.93 4.42 -10.11
N ILE A 18 5.01 3.82 -10.60
CA ILE A 18 4.98 2.48 -11.15
C ILE A 18 4.55 1.48 -10.08
N LEU A 19 5.09 1.61 -8.88
CA LEU A 19 4.71 0.75 -7.76
C LEU A 19 3.24 0.96 -7.39
N HIS A 20 2.78 2.20 -7.35
CA HIS A 20 1.39 2.51 -7.07
C HIS A 20 0.45 1.78 -8.04
N ILE A 21 0.78 1.82 -9.33
CA ILE A 21 0.00 1.12 -10.35
C ILE A 21 0.05 -0.39 -10.12
N GLY A 22 1.23 -0.94 -9.84
CA GLY A 22 1.39 -2.37 -9.59
C GLY A 22 0.59 -2.85 -8.40
N LEU A 23 0.57 -2.08 -7.32
CA LEU A 23 -0.16 -2.46 -6.10
C LEU A 23 -1.68 -2.42 -6.26
N GLN A 24 -2.19 -1.80 -7.31
CA GLN A 24 -3.62 -1.85 -7.59
C GLN A 24 -4.12 -3.26 -7.88
N ALA A 25 -3.22 -4.20 -8.16
CA ALA A 25 -3.58 -5.60 -8.34
C ALA A 25 -3.86 -6.33 -7.03
N VAL A 26 -3.49 -5.75 -5.89
CA VAL A 26 -3.69 -6.36 -4.57
C VAL A 26 -5.01 -5.86 -4.01
N MET A 27 -5.99 -6.76 -3.90
CA MET A 27 -7.36 -6.43 -3.53
C MET A 27 -7.68 -6.90 -2.13
N ASP A 28 -8.39 -6.04 -1.38
CA ASP A 28 -9.01 -6.45 -0.12
C ASP A 28 -10.31 -7.21 -0.47
N PRO A 29 -10.40 -8.52 -0.16
CA PRO A 29 -11.55 -9.31 -0.57
C PRO A 29 -12.86 -8.94 0.13
N GLU A 30 -12.79 -8.28 1.29
CA GLU A 30 -13.98 -7.85 2.00
C GLU A 30 -14.61 -6.60 1.42
N LEU A 31 -13.77 -5.67 0.97
CA LEU A 31 -14.24 -4.37 0.49
C LEU A 31 -14.28 -4.27 -1.03
N GLY A 32 -13.65 -5.21 -1.74
CA GLY A 32 -13.60 -5.19 -3.19
C GLY A 32 -12.82 -4.01 -3.77
N MET A 33 -11.92 -3.44 -2.98
CA MET A 33 -11.06 -2.32 -3.37
C MET A 33 -9.61 -2.69 -3.21
N ASN A 34 -8.73 -2.07 -4.00
CA ASN A 34 -7.31 -2.37 -3.87
C ASN A 34 -6.70 -1.62 -2.68
N ILE A 35 -5.53 -2.09 -2.24
CA ILE A 35 -4.90 -1.59 -1.03
C ILE A 35 -4.43 -0.13 -1.14
N VAL A 36 -4.13 0.35 -2.33
CA VAL A 36 -3.74 1.75 -2.49
C VAL A 36 -4.95 2.69 -2.47
N GLN A 37 -6.09 2.28 -3.04
CA GLN A 37 -7.33 3.03 -2.94
C GLN A 37 -7.78 3.19 -1.49
N LEU A 38 -7.62 2.14 -0.69
CA LEU A 38 -7.99 2.17 0.72
C LEU A 38 -7.00 2.94 1.58
N GLY A 39 -5.83 3.26 1.05
CA GLY A 39 -4.80 3.96 1.81
C GLY A 39 -4.08 3.08 2.80
N LEU A 40 -4.01 1.78 2.55
CA LEU A 40 -3.37 0.83 3.46
C LEU A 40 -1.85 0.85 3.39
N VAL A 41 -1.27 1.29 2.28
CA VAL A 41 0.18 1.42 2.12
C VAL A 41 0.57 2.82 2.55
N ARG A 42 1.08 2.95 3.76
CA ARG A 42 1.35 4.27 4.36
C ARG A 42 2.71 4.84 4.01
N ASN A 43 3.69 3.99 3.76
CA ASN A 43 5.01 4.44 3.36
C ASN A 43 5.72 3.34 2.58
N VAL A 44 6.58 3.76 1.67
CA VAL A 44 7.50 2.86 0.97
C VAL A 44 8.85 3.55 0.96
N GLN A 45 9.88 2.86 1.41
CA GLN A 45 11.23 3.38 1.38
C GLN A 45 12.20 2.30 0.93
N ILE A 46 13.29 2.72 0.32
CA ILE A 46 14.37 1.82 -0.09
C ILE A 46 15.62 2.20 0.71
N LYS A 47 16.20 1.23 1.38
CA LYS A 47 17.38 1.44 2.20
C LYS A 47 18.26 0.18 2.10
N ASP A 48 19.56 0.40 1.83
CA ASP A 48 20.53 -0.68 1.76
C ASP A 48 20.14 -1.79 0.78
N GLY A 49 19.52 -1.43 -0.34
CA GLY A 49 19.14 -2.38 -1.36
C GLY A 49 17.89 -3.19 -1.05
N GLU A 50 17.16 -2.84 0.00
CA GLU A 50 15.91 -3.48 0.36
C GLU A 50 14.78 -2.46 0.38
N ALA A 51 13.58 -2.90 0.02
CA ALA A 51 12.38 -2.08 0.15
C ALA A 51 11.69 -2.40 1.48
N LEU A 52 11.23 -1.35 2.16
CA LEU A 52 10.43 -1.48 3.37
C LEU A 52 9.09 -0.82 3.12
N VAL A 53 8.02 -1.59 3.23
CA VAL A 53 6.66 -1.10 3.04
C VAL A 53 5.96 -1.07 4.39
N THR A 54 5.49 0.11 4.77
CA THR A 54 4.69 0.27 5.99
C THR A 54 3.22 0.18 5.59
N MET A 55 2.52 -0.77 6.17
CA MET A 55 1.15 -1.09 5.81
C MET A 55 0.27 -1.14 7.05
N ILE A 56 -1.00 -0.74 6.90
CA ILE A 56 -2.00 -0.91 7.94
C ILE A 56 -3.19 -1.66 7.37
N LEU A 57 -4.09 -2.09 8.24
CA LEU A 57 -5.30 -2.82 7.86
C LEU A 57 -6.54 -2.00 8.20
N THR A 58 -7.65 -2.27 7.51
CA THR A 58 -8.91 -1.59 7.78
C THR A 58 -9.50 -2.00 9.14
N THR A 59 -9.11 -3.17 9.64
CA THR A 59 -9.52 -3.67 10.94
C THR A 59 -8.39 -4.50 11.54
N PRO A 60 -8.16 -4.45 12.87
CA PRO A 60 -7.14 -5.28 13.51
C PRO A 60 -7.46 -6.77 13.47
N PHE A 61 -8.70 -7.13 13.15
CA PHE A 61 -9.16 -8.51 13.14
C PHE A 61 -9.35 -9.07 11.72
N CYS A 62 -8.64 -8.50 10.75
CA CYS A 62 -8.73 -8.95 9.37
C CYS A 62 -8.16 -10.37 9.21
N PRO A 63 -8.99 -11.38 8.87
CA PRO A 63 -8.49 -12.75 8.72
C PRO A 63 -7.60 -12.92 7.48
N TYR A 64 -7.65 -11.96 6.57
CA TYR A 64 -6.85 -11.99 5.34
C TYR A 64 -5.53 -11.22 5.48
N ALA A 65 -5.21 -10.73 6.68
CA ALA A 65 -4.03 -9.90 6.88
C ALA A 65 -2.74 -10.55 6.40
N PRO A 66 -2.43 -11.80 6.75
CA PRO A 66 -1.20 -12.43 6.27
C PRO A 66 -1.14 -12.53 4.75
N GLN A 67 -2.28 -12.84 4.12
CA GLN A 67 -2.36 -12.95 2.68
C GLN A 67 -2.16 -11.60 2.00
N LEU A 68 -2.83 -10.54 2.49
CA LEU A 68 -2.70 -9.20 1.94
C LEU A 68 -1.26 -8.69 2.06
N MET A 69 -0.64 -8.92 3.21
CA MET A 69 0.73 -8.50 3.45
C MET A 69 1.69 -9.22 2.50
N GLU A 70 1.50 -10.53 2.31
CA GLU A 70 2.34 -11.30 1.41
C GLU A 70 2.15 -10.89 -0.05
N GLU A 71 0.92 -10.64 -0.46
CA GLU A 71 0.64 -10.18 -1.83
C GLU A 71 1.25 -8.80 -2.07
N CYS A 72 1.17 -7.90 -1.09
CA CYS A 72 1.79 -6.59 -1.17
C CYS A 72 3.31 -6.72 -1.26
N ARG A 73 3.92 -7.56 -0.43
CA ARG A 73 5.34 -7.80 -0.44
C ARG A 73 5.81 -8.35 -1.78
N ALA A 74 5.13 -9.39 -2.26
CA ALA A 74 5.50 -10.04 -3.52
C ALA A 74 5.37 -9.09 -4.71
N LYS A 75 4.30 -8.30 -4.75
CA LYS A 75 4.11 -7.35 -5.84
C LYS A 75 5.15 -6.23 -5.80
N THR A 76 5.48 -5.74 -4.62
CA THR A 76 6.51 -4.72 -4.46
C THR A 76 7.86 -5.25 -4.93
N GLU A 77 8.21 -6.46 -4.53
CA GLU A 77 9.45 -7.11 -4.94
C GLU A 77 9.51 -7.32 -6.45
N GLU A 78 8.39 -7.71 -7.04
CA GLU A 78 8.28 -7.88 -8.49
C GLU A 78 8.51 -6.57 -9.24
N VAL A 79 7.89 -5.50 -8.78
CA VAL A 79 7.97 -4.19 -9.43
C VAL A 79 9.35 -3.55 -9.25
N LEU A 80 9.87 -3.57 -8.03
CA LEU A 80 11.14 -2.91 -7.72
C LEU A 80 12.36 -3.78 -8.01
N GLY A 81 12.20 -5.08 -8.08
CA GLY A 81 13.30 -6.00 -8.36
C GLY A 81 14.31 -6.14 -7.22
N ILE A 82 13.92 -5.82 -6.00
CA ILE A 82 14.78 -5.89 -4.81
C ILE A 82 14.04 -6.58 -3.68
N PRO A 83 14.76 -7.17 -2.71
CA PRO A 83 14.11 -7.79 -1.54
C PRO A 83 13.22 -6.80 -0.82
N THR A 84 12.05 -7.26 -0.39
CA THR A 84 11.03 -6.40 0.21
C THR A 84 10.56 -6.97 1.54
N LYS A 85 10.39 -6.10 2.51
CA LYS A 85 9.82 -6.43 3.82
C LYS A 85 8.59 -5.57 4.09
N ILE A 86 7.62 -6.15 4.78
CA ILE A 86 6.43 -5.44 5.21
C ILE A 86 6.54 -5.16 6.70
N GLU A 87 6.26 -3.93 7.08
CA GLU A 87 6.20 -3.50 8.47
C GLU A 87 4.78 -3.01 8.76
N MET A 88 4.22 -3.42 9.89
CA MET A 88 2.91 -2.92 10.31
C MET A 88 3.04 -1.53 10.87
N GLY A 89 2.26 -0.60 10.32
CA GLY A 89 2.17 0.75 10.83
C GLY A 89 1.37 0.81 12.13
N ARG A 90 1.49 1.91 12.84
CA ARG A 90 0.82 2.13 14.12
C ARG A 90 -0.48 2.91 14.00
N GLU A 91 -0.75 3.43 12.81
CA GLU A 91 -1.96 4.18 12.57
C GLU A 91 -3.19 3.30 12.57
N PHE A 92 -4.32 3.85 13.01
CA PHE A 92 -5.61 3.18 12.83
C PHE A 92 -6.20 3.69 11.52
N TRP A 93 -6.67 2.75 10.71
CA TRP A 93 -7.28 3.10 9.43
C TRP A 93 -8.54 3.92 9.64
N ASP A 94 -8.74 4.90 8.77
CA ASP A 94 -9.92 5.72 8.77
C ASP A 94 -10.21 6.11 7.31
N ARG A 95 -11.47 6.42 7.05
CA ARG A 95 -11.93 6.69 5.69
C ARG A 95 -11.19 7.83 5.01
N SER A 96 -10.68 8.79 5.78
CA SER A 96 -9.91 9.91 5.23
C SER A 96 -8.60 9.48 4.58
N MET A 97 -8.15 8.25 4.83
CA MET A 97 -6.94 7.71 4.24
C MET A 97 -7.14 7.17 2.83
N MET A 98 -8.41 6.99 2.41
CA MET A 98 -8.73 6.53 1.06
C MET A 98 -8.34 7.58 0.03
N GLU A 99 -8.00 7.11 -1.17
CA GLU A 99 -7.72 8.01 -2.26
C GLU A 99 -8.99 8.75 -2.68
N GLU A 100 -8.83 9.96 -3.18
CA GLU A 100 -9.93 10.85 -3.52
C GLU A 100 -10.88 10.24 -4.54
N ASP A 101 -10.37 9.58 -5.56
CA ASP A 101 -11.20 8.95 -6.58
C ASP A 101 -12.01 7.77 -6.02
N ALA A 102 -11.50 7.07 -5.03
CA ALA A 102 -12.26 6.02 -4.34
C ALA A 102 -13.41 6.62 -3.53
N ILE A 103 -13.18 7.77 -2.92
CA ILE A 103 -14.22 8.49 -2.16
C ILE A 103 -15.33 8.96 -3.08
N ASP A 104 -14.99 9.42 -4.28
CA ASP A 104 -15.94 9.93 -5.26
C ASP A 104 -16.90 8.87 -5.81
N TRP A 105 -16.66 7.62 -5.55
CA TRP A 105 -17.54 6.55 -6.00
C TRP A 105 -18.78 6.37 -5.14
N GLY A 106 -18.95 7.20 -4.11
CA GLY A 106 -20.14 7.15 -3.27
C GLY A 106 -20.24 5.90 -2.43
N LEU A 107 -19.12 5.45 -1.91
CA LEU A 107 -19.06 4.19 -1.13
C LEU A 107 -19.48 4.38 0.34
N TYR A 108 -20.08 5.48 0.67
CA TYR A 108 -20.49 5.82 2.04
C TYR A 108 -21.83 6.52 2.05
#